data_ca8ad8bf00a33a31e32ec6e0635f3379
#
_entry.id   ca8ad8bf00a33a31e32ec6e0635f3379
#
_cell.length_a   1.000
_cell.length_b   1.000
_cell.length_c   1.000
_cell.angle_alpha   90.00
_cell.angle_beta   90.00
_cell.angle_gamma   90.00
#
_symmetry.space_group_name_H-M   'P 1'
#
loop_
_entity.id
_entity.type
_entity.pdbx_description
1 polymer ?
#
loop_
_entity_poly.entity_id
_entity_poly.type
_entity_poly.pdbx_seq_one_letter_code
_entity_poly.pdbx_strand_id
1 'polypeptide(L)'
;MKDVMILTGAGQIGMAIARRVGYGMKIVIGDKKMENAETISRIMNEAGFDTMPAEMELSSRESIVKLIERAQSFGEVSMLVNAAGVSPSQAPIEAILKVDLYGTAVLLEEVGKVIKKGGVGVTISSQSGWRMPALTAEEDKLLATAPTEELLDLPLLQPENIRDTLHAYQLAKRCNEKRVMAESVKWGQRGARLNDIAPGIVVTPLALDEFNGPRGDFYKNMFANCPAGRPGTADEIANVAELLMSDKGAFITGATFLIDGGATASYFYGPLAPEK
;
A
#
# COMPACT_ATOMS: atom_id res chain seq x y z
N MET A 1 -8.99 -14.53 -22.76
CA MET A 1 -9.69 -13.77 -21.69
C MET A 1 -8.99 -12.44 -21.54
N LYS A 2 -9.70 -11.40 -21.08
CA LYS A 2 -9.13 -10.07 -20.88
C LYS A 2 -8.27 -10.08 -19.62
N ASP A 3 -7.18 -9.33 -19.61
CA ASP A 3 -6.39 -9.13 -18.40
C ASP A 3 -7.12 -8.19 -17.43
N VAL A 4 -7.13 -8.53 -16.17
CA VAL A 4 -7.82 -7.77 -15.11
C VAL A 4 -6.82 -7.25 -14.09
N MET A 5 -6.95 -5.96 -13.77
CA MET A 5 -6.28 -5.33 -12.64
C MET A 5 -7.27 -5.18 -11.48
N ILE A 6 -6.84 -5.53 -10.28
CA ILE A 6 -7.50 -5.14 -9.04
C ILE A 6 -6.77 -3.91 -8.51
N LEU A 7 -7.51 -2.80 -8.35
CA LEU A 7 -7.05 -1.60 -7.64
C LEU A 7 -7.84 -1.48 -6.34
N THR A 8 -7.17 -1.51 -5.20
CA THR A 8 -7.80 -1.21 -3.91
C THR A 8 -7.37 0.18 -3.41
N GLY A 9 -8.34 0.94 -2.92
CA GLY A 9 -8.15 2.34 -2.54
C GLY A 9 -8.30 3.31 -3.71
N ALA A 10 -9.47 3.93 -3.82
CA ALA A 10 -9.80 4.91 -4.86
C ALA A 10 -9.20 6.29 -4.54
N GLY A 11 -7.89 6.35 -4.35
CA GLY A 11 -7.12 7.57 -4.08
C GLY A 11 -6.21 7.97 -5.25
N GLN A 12 -5.55 9.13 -5.09
CA GLN A 12 -4.68 9.70 -6.14
C GLN A 12 -3.50 8.81 -6.51
N ILE A 13 -2.85 8.15 -5.52
CA ILE A 13 -1.72 7.27 -5.77
C ILE A 13 -2.18 6.05 -6.57
N GLY A 14 -3.25 5.38 -6.14
CA GLY A 14 -3.81 4.22 -6.84
C GLY A 14 -4.23 4.56 -8.27
N MET A 15 -4.92 5.70 -8.46
CA MET A 15 -5.32 6.17 -9.79
C MET A 15 -4.11 6.47 -10.68
N ALA A 16 -3.07 7.14 -10.18
CA ALA A 16 -1.87 7.46 -10.96
C ALA A 16 -1.15 6.18 -11.43
N ILE A 17 -1.04 5.18 -10.56
CA ILE A 17 -0.46 3.89 -10.90
C ILE A 17 -1.32 3.18 -11.95
N ALA A 18 -2.65 3.06 -11.71
CA ALA A 18 -3.55 2.36 -12.61
C ALA A 18 -3.59 3.00 -14.01
N ARG A 19 -3.52 4.32 -14.11
CA ARG A 19 -3.41 5.03 -15.40
C ARG A 19 -2.10 4.74 -16.12
N ARG A 20 -1.00 4.51 -15.39
CA ARG A 20 0.32 4.26 -15.96
C ARG A 20 0.44 2.83 -16.53
N VAL A 21 -0.12 1.83 -15.84
CA VAL A 21 0.12 0.42 -16.18
C VAL A 21 -1.14 -0.36 -16.60
N GLY A 22 -2.34 0.21 -16.44
CA GLY A 22 -3.61 -0.49 -16.65
C GLY A 22 -4.26 -0.29 -18.03
N TYR A 23 -3.57 0.34 -18.98
CA TYR A 23 -4.13 0.54 -20.33
C TYR A 23 -4.45 -0.80 -21.02
N GLY A 24 -5.64 -0.88 -21.61
CA GLY A 24 -6.10 -2.09 -22.30
C GLY A 24 -6.63 -3.20 -21.40
N MET A 25 -6.56 -3.03 -20.09
CA MET A 25 -7.07 -3.97 -19.10
C MET A 25 -8.50 -3.63 -18.65
N LYS A 26 -9.19 -4.61 -18.04
CA LYS A 26 -10.32 -4.31 -17.16
C LYS A 26 -9.81 -3.98 -15.78
N ILE A 27 -10.19 -2.83 -15.22
CA ILE A 27 -9.73 -2.39 -13.89
C ILE A 27 -10.92 -2.43 -12.93
N VAL A 28 -10.87 -3.28 -11.92
CA VAL A 28 -11.86 -3.34 -10.84
C VAL A 28 -11.33 -2.49 -9.67
N ILE A 29 -12.06 -1.42 -9.34
CA ILE A 29 -11.66 -0.43 -8.33
C ILE A 29 -12.48 -0.68 -7.08
N GLY A 30 -11.82 -1.16 -6.02
CA GLY A 30 -12.42 -1.40 -4.70
C GLY A 30 -12.12 -0.27 -3.73
N ASP A 31 -13.15 0.29 -3.11
CA ASP A 31 -13.02 1.26 -2.01
C ASP A 31 -14.14 1.02 -0.99
N LYS A 32 -13.88 1.34 0.28
CA LYS A 32 -14.89 1.25 1.35
C LYS A 32 -16.09 2.16 1.07
N LYS A 33 -15.85 3.32 0.47
CA LYS A 33 -16.90 4.25 0.04
C LYS A 33 -17.13 4.08 -1.46
N MET A 34 -18.27 3.52 -1.83
CA MET A 34 -18.64 3.31 -3.23
C MET A 34 -18.52 4.60 -4.05
N GLU A 35 -18.88 5.75 -3.47
CA GLU A 35 -18.78 7.08 -4.10
C GLU A 35 -17.34 7.41 -4.55
N ASN A 36 -16.33 7.04 -3.75
CA ASN A 36 -14.92 7.23 -4.14
C ASN A 36 -14.57 6.36 -5.35
N ALA A 37 -14.95 5.08 -5.30
CA ALA A 37 -14.71 4.14 -6.41
C ALA A 37 -15.40 4.61 -7.69
N GLU A 38 -16.65 5.07 -7.61
CA GLU A 38 -17.41 5.62 -8.74
C GLU A 38 -16.76 6.89 -9.30
N THR A 39 -16.30 7.78 -8.44
CA THR A 39 -15.63 9.03 -8.85
C THR A 39 -14.36 8.73 -9.64
N ILE A 40 -13.47 7.89 -9.12
CA ILE A 40 -12.24 7.51 -9.82
C ILE A 40 -12.54 6.70 -11.08
N SER A 41 -13.53 5.79 -11.04
CA SER A 41 -13.97 5.04 -12.20
C SER A 41 -14.45 5.95 -13.33
N ARG A 42 -15.28 6.96 -13.02
CA ARG A 42 -15.74 7.94 -14.00
C ARG A 42 -14.58 8.73 -14.62
N ILE A 43 -13.68 9.28 -13.82
CA ILE A 43 -12.50 10.02 -14.30
C ILE A 43 -11.65 9.16 -15.24
N MET A 44 -11.44 7.90 -14.89
CA MET A 44 -10.64 6.99 -15.70
C MET A 44 -11.37 6.55 -16.99
N ASN A 45 -12.67 6.29 -16.92
CA ASN A 45 -13.48 5.94 -18.11
C ASN A 45 -13.53 7.11 -19.10
N GLU A 46 -13.67 8.35 -18.63
CA GLU A 46 -13.60 9.57 -19.46
C GLU A 46 -12.22 9.75 -20.13
N ALA A 47 -11.18 9.16 -19.54
CA ALA A 47 -9.81 9.11 -20.09
C ALA A 47 -9.52 7.86 -20.95
N GLY A 48 -10.56 7.04 -21.27
CA GLY A 48 -10.44 5.89 -22.17
C GLY A 48 -10.05 4.56 -21.51
N PHE A 49 -10.05 4.47 -20.19
CA PHE A 49 -9.85 3.22 -19.46
C PHE A 49 -11.18 2.45 -19.33
N ASP A 50 -11.09 1.15 -19.12
CA ASP A 50 -12.26 0.28 -18.89
C ASP A 50 -12.30 -0.10 -17.41
N THR A 51 -13.03 0.67 -16.60
CA THR A 51 -13.09 0.49 -15.16
C THR A 51 -14.45 0.01 -14.66
N MET A 52 -14.46 -0.59 -13.47
CA MET A 52 -15.63 -1.05 -12.75
C MET A 52 -15.47 -0.72 -11.26
N PRO A 53 -16.33 0.15 -10.69
CA PRO A 53 -16.31 0.43 -9.26
C PRO A 53 -16.93 -0.73 -8.47
N ALA A 54 -16.43 -0.94 -7.25
CA ALA A 54 -16.96 -1.93 -6.32
C ALA A 54 -16.78 -1.43 -4.88
N GLU A 55 -17.75 -1.70 -4.02
CA GLU A 55 -17.58 -1.51 -2.59
C GLU A 55 -16.67 -2.63 -2.04
N MET A 56 -15.67 -2.25 -1.24
CA MET A 56 -14.74 -3.20 -0.65
C MET A 56 -14.23 -2.69 0.70
N GLU A 57 -14.53 -3.42 1.75
CA GLU A 57 -13.98 -3.21 3.09
C GLU A 57 -12.71 -4.04 3.27
N LEU A 58 -11.55 -3.37 3.30
CA LEU A 58 -10.25 -4.05 3.39
C LEU A 58 -10.06 -4.83 4.69
N SER A 59 -10.73 -4.45 5.78
CA SER A 59 -10.68 -5.18 7.04
C SER A 59 -11.53 -6.46 7.06
N SER A 60 -12.21 -6.79 5.96
CA SER A 60 -13.09 -7.96 5.82
C SER A 60 -12.61 -8.92 4.74
N ARG A 61 -12.17 -10.13 5.15
CA ARG A 61 -11.80 -11.20 4.20
C ARG A 61 -12.93 -11.50 3.21
N GLU A 62 -14.18 -11.57 3.68
CA GLU A 62 -15.34 -11.83 2.81
C GLU A 62 -15.48 -10.75 1.73
N SER A 63 -15.30 -9.48 2.11
CA SER A 63 -15.38 -8.36 1.17
C SER A 63 -14.25 -8.39 0.14
N ILE A 64 -13.04 -8.75 0.57
CA ILE A 64 -11.87 -8.93 -0.31
C ILE A 64 -12.13 -10.06 -1.31
N VAL A 65 -12.62 -11.22 -0.84
CA VAL A 65 -12.93 -12.37 -1.70
C VAL A 65 -14.00 -12.01 -2.74
N LYS A 66 -15.06 -11.31 -2.34
CA LYS A 66 -16.11 -10.82 -3.28
C LYS A 66 -15.53 -9.89 -4.37
N LEU A 67 -14.60 -9.00 -4.01
CA LEU A 67 -13.91 -8.15 -4.98
C LEU A 67 -13.11 -8.98 -5.98
N ILE A 68 -12.38 -10.00 -5.49
CA ILE A 68 -11.57 -10.90 -6.32
C ILE A 68 -12.48 -11.71 -7.27
N GLU A 69 -13.56 -12.30 -6.76
CA GLU A 69 -14.56 -13.03 -7.58
C GLU A 69 -15.16 -12.12 -8.65
N ARG A 70 -15.46 -10.86 -8.28
CA ARG A 70 -15.94 -9.87 -9.24
C ARG A 70 -14.89 -9.59 -10.32
N ALA A 71 -13.63 -9.47 -9.96
CA ALA A 71 -12.54 -9.30 -10.93
C ALA A 71 -12.42 -10.52 -11.86
N GLN A 72 -12.44 -11.73 -11.32
CA GLN A 72 -12.37 -12.97 -12.08
C GLN A 72 -13.56 -13.14 -13.06
N SER A 73 -14.73 -12.55 -12.79
CA SER A 73 -15.87 -12.58 -13.71
C SER A 73 -15.60 -11.83 -15.04
N PHE A 74 -14.59 -10.97 -15.09
CA PHE A 74 -14.19 -10.23 -16.30
C PHE A 74 -13.00 -10.86 -17.03
N GLY A 75 -12.21 -11.69 -16.36
CA GLY A 75 -11.04 -12.33 -16.96
C GLY A 75 -10.03 -12.84 -15.94
N GLU A 76 -8.76 -12.97 -16.34
CA GLU A 76 -7.68 -13.43 -15.46
C GLU A 76 -7.10 -12.26 -14.69
N VAL A 77 -6.98 -12.40 -13.37
CA VAL A 77 -6.32 -11.40 -12.53
C VAL A 77 -4.82 -11.41 -12.83
N SER A 78 -4.35 -10.35 -13.45
CA SER A 78 -2.94 -10.21 -13.88
C SER A 78 -2.20 -9.13 -13.10
N MET A 79 -2.91 -8.16 -12.51
CA MET A 79 -2.28 -7.10 -11.72
C MET A 79 -3.04 -6.82 -10.43
N LEU A 80 -2.28 -6.51 -9.37
CA LEU A 80 -2.78 -5.95 -8.12
C LEU A 80 -2.09 -4.62 -7.85
N VAL A 81 -2.87 -3.59 -7.55
CA VAL A 81 -2.41 -2.34 -6.95
C VAL A 81 -3.13 -2.15 -5.62
N ASN A 82 -2.44 -2.39 -4.51
CA ASN A 82 -2.98 -2.14 -3.18
C ASN A 82 -2.55 -0.76 -2.68
N ALA A 83 -3.41 0.23 -2.86
CA ALA A 83 -3.23 1.60 -2.39
C ALA A 83 -4.26 2.00 -1.31
N ALA A 84 -5.04 1.02 -0.81
CA ALA A 84 -5.96 1.25 0.29
C ALA A 84 -5.22 1.33 1.63
N GLY A 85 -5.71 2.18 2.51
CA GLY A 85 -5.19 2.34 3.85
C GLY A 85 -5.81 3.53 4.56
N VAL A 86 -5.50 3.69 5.84
CA VAL A 86 -5.97 4.79 6.69
C VAL A 86 -4.79 5.57 7.29
N SER A 87 -5.00 6.85 7.56
CA SER A 87 -3.97 7.71 8.15
C SER A 87 -3.98 7.63 9.68
N PRO A 88 -2.80 7.69 10.34
CA PRO A 88 -2.71 7.74 11.80
C PRO A 88 -3.30 9.01 12.42
N SER A 89 -3.55 10.05 11.62
CA SER A 89 -4.23 11.27 12.06
C SER A 89 -5.76 11.17 12.01
N GLN A 90 -6.31 10.17 11.32
CA GLN A 90 -7.76 10.08 11.06
C GLN A 90 -8.40 8.78 11.56
N ALA A 91 -7.61 7.80 11.97
CA ALA A 91 -8.12 6.50 12.38
C ALA A 91 -7.61 6.09 13.77
N PRO A 92 -8.43 5.40 14.58
CA PRO A 92 -7.98 4.82 15.84
C PRO A 92 -7.07 3.61 15.59
N ILE A 93 -6.31 3.22 16.61
CA ILE A 93 -5.34 2.10 16.59
C ILE A 93 -5.97 0.83 16.00
N GLU A 94 -7.15 0.45 16.48
CA GLU A 94 -7.84 -0.76 16.02
C GLU A 94 -8.14 -0.75 14.52
N ALA A 95 -8.58 0.39 13.99
CA ALA A 95 -8.85 0.52 12.56
C ALA A 95 -7.57 0.45 11.73
N ILE A 96 -6.47 1.07 12.19
CA ILE A 96 -5.16 0.99 11.54
C ILE A 96 -4.68 -0.47 11.46
N LEU A 97 -4.74 -1.19 12.57
CA LEU A 97 -4.31 -2.60 12.60
C LEU A 97 -5.20 -3.49 11.74
N LYS A 98 -6.52 -3.30 11.79
CA LYS A 98 -7.46 -4.11 10.98
C LYS A 98 -7.37 -3.81 9.49
N VAL A 99 -7.26 -2.54 9.10
CA VAL A 99 -7.25 -2.14 7.69
C VAL A 99 -5.85 -2.28 7.10
N ASP A 100 -4.86 -1.56 7.65
CA ASP A 100 -3.55 -1.45 7.03
C ASP A 100 -2.69 -2.70 7.23
N LEU A 101 -2.82 -3.38 8.37
CA LEU A 101 -2.00 -4.55 8.69
C LEU A 101 -2.71 -5.85 8.26
N TYR A 102 -3.81 -6.21 8.93
CA TYR A 102 -4.53 -7.46 8.66
C TYR A 102 -5.12 -7.48 7.25
N GLY A 103 -5.85 -6.43 6.87
CA GLY A 103 -6.50 -6.36 5.56
C GLY A 103 -5.52 -6.47 4.40
N THR A 104 -4.36 -5.81 4.50
CA THR A 104 -3.29 -5.97 3.49
C THR A 104 -2.78 -7.42 3.44
N ALA A 105 -2.56 -8.07 4.60
CA ALA A 105 -2.11 -9.45 4.63
C ALA A 105 -3.12 -10.41 3.98
N VAL A 106 -4.43 -10.24 4.28
CA VAL A 106 -5.53 -10.99 3.63
C VAL A 106 -5.54 -10.78 2.12
N LEU A 107 -5.45 -9.52 1.68
CA LEU A 107 -5.50 -9.19 0.26
C LEU A 107 -4.35 -9.86 -0.52
N LEU A 108 -3.12 -9.79 0.00
CA LEU A 108 -1.96 -10.42 -0.62
C LEU A 108 -2.09 -11.94 -0.68
N GLU A 109 -2.60 -12.56 0.39
CA GLU A 109 -2.87 -14.00 0.45
C GLU A 109 -3.94 -14.42 -0.58
N GLU A 110 -5.10 -13.75 -0.60
CA GLU A 110 -6.23 -14.13 -1.44
C GLU A 110 -5.95 -13.86 -2.94
N VAL A 111 -5.36 -12.71 -3.28
CA VAL A 111 -4.94 -12.45 -4.68
C VAL A 111 -3.83 -13.42 -5.10
N GLY A 112 -2.91 -13.77 -4.20
CA GLY A 112 -1.88 -14.76 -4.47
C GLY A 112 -2.41 -16.13 -4.88
N LYS A 113 -3.62 -16.51 -4.47
CA LYS A 113 -4.28 -17.77 -4.87
C LYS A 113 -4.75 -17.77 -6.32
N VAL A 114 -5.04 -16.59 -6.88
CA VAL A 114 -5.70 -16.44 -8.19
C VAL A 114 -4.86 -15.70 -9.25
N ILE A 115 -3.80 -15.01 -8.84
CA ILE A 115 -2.94 -14.27 -9.77
C ILE A 115 -2.42 -15.18 -10.89
N LYS A 116 -2.54 -14.76 -12.14
CA LYS A 116 -2.09 -15.56 -13.27
C LYS A 116 -0.56 -15.66 -13.34
N LYS A 117 -0.05 -16.65 -14.06
CA LYS A 117 1.38 -16.74 -14.41
C LYS A 117 1.81 -15.47 -15.17
N GLY A 118 2.95 -14.89 -14.79
CA GLY A 118 3.43 -13.61 -15.31
C GLY A 118 2.76 -12.39 -14.70
N GLY A 119 1.80 -12.58 -13.77
CA GLY A 119 1.15 -11.47 -13.08
C GLY A 119 2.08 -10.74 -12.12
N VAL A 120 1.65 -9.55 -11.70
CA VAL A 120 2.46 -8.70 -10.81
C VAL A 120 1.58 -7.90 -9.85
N GLY A 121 2.06 -7.74 -8.61
CA GLY A 121 1.42 -6.89 -7.60
C GLY A 121 2.37 -5.85 -7.02
N VAL A 122 1.80 -4.71 -6.64
CA VAL A 122 2.45 -3.73 -5.77
C VAL A 122 1.54 -3.36 -4.62
N THR A 123 2.15 -3.18 -3.44
CA THR A 123 1.52 -2.65 -2.24
C THR A 123 2.12 -1.28 -1.92
N ILE A 124 1.32 -0.38 -1.37
CA ILE A 124 1.79 0.92 -0.90
C ILE A 124 1.91 0.87 0.62
N SER A 125 3.14 0.72 1.10
CA SER A 125 3.47 0.85 2.52
C SER A 125 3.71 2.31 2.92
N SER A 126 4.81 2.64 3.59
CA SER A 126 5.18 4.01 3.95
C SER A 126 6.62 4.08 4.46
N GLN A 127 7.29 5.22 4.28
CA GLN A 127 8.51 5.56 5.01
C GLN A 127 8.39 5.36 6.53
N SER A 128 7.17 5.38 7.07
CA SER A 128 6.92 5.22 8.50
C SER A 128 7.32 3.83 9.02
N GLY A 129 7.22 2.78 8.20
CA GLY A 129 7.72 1.44 8.52
C GLY A 129 9.25 1.38 8.68
N TRP A 130 9.97 2.30 8.02
CA TRP A 130 11.43 2.43 8.13
C TRP A 130 11.88 3.26 9.35
N ARG A 131 11.09 4.28 9.72
CA ARG A 131 11.42 5.24 10.78
C ARG A 131 10.81 4.86 12.13
N MET A 132 10.80 3.61 12.47
CA MET A 132 10.40 3.08 13.76
C MET A 132 11.62 2.47 14.50
N PRO A 133 11.55 2.26 15.81
CA PRO A 133 12.56 1.47 16.50
C PRO A 133 12.75 0.10 15.84
N ALA A 134 13.98 -0.38 15.76
CA ALA A 134 14.27 -1.67 15.17
C ALA A 134 13.53 -2.79 15.93
N LEU A 135 12.82 -3.63 15.18
CA LEU A 135 12.26 -4.86 15.70
C LEU A 135 13.37 -5.93 15.76
N THR A 136 13.17 -6.91 16.61
CA THR A 136 14.00 -8.10 16.60
C THR A 136 13.77 -8.91 15.33
N ALA A 137 14.73 -9.76 14.96
CA ALA A 137 14.58 -10.64 13.82
C ALA A 137 13.38 -11.59 13.96
N GLU A 138 13.05 -11.98 15.19
CA GLU A 138 11.89 -12.85 15.47
C GLU A 138 10.57 -12.08 15.30
N GLU A 139 10.46 -10.84 15.79
CA GLU A 139 9.28 -9.99 15.56
C GLU A 139 9.05 -9.72 14.08
N ASP A 140 10.10 -9.36 13.32
CA ASP A 140 10.01 -9.20 11.86
C ASP A 140 9.53 -10.50 11.17
N LYS A 141 10.04 -11.66 11.62
CA LYS A 141 9.63 -12.96 11.11
C LYS A 141 8.17 -13.29 11.45
N LEU A 142 7.72 -13.01 12.67
CA LEU A 142 6.32 -13.18 13.05
C LEU A 142 5.39 -12.30 12.19
N LEU A 143 5.70 -11.02 12.01
CA LEU A 143 4.96 -10.14 11.11
C LEU A 143 4.91 -10.68 9.68
N ALA A 144 6.00 -11.26 9.19
CA ALA A 144 6.10 -11.81 7.84
C ALA A 144 5.29 -13.10 7.65
N THR A 145 5.27 -14.00 8.64
CA THR A 145 4.91 -15.40 8.41
C THR A 145 3.82 -15.96 9.31
N ALA A 146 3.39 -15.25 10.36
CA ALA A 146 2.27 -15.71 11.20
C ALA A 146 1.03 -15.98 10.34
N PRO A 147 0.22 -17.01 10.62
CA PRO A 147 -1.05 -17.19 9.93
C PRO A 147 -1.87 -15.91 9.96
N THR A 148 -2.50 -15.56 8.83
CA THR A 148 -3.16 -14.26 8.69
C THR A 148 -4.23 -14.03 9.75
N GLU A 149 -4.99 -15.08 10.12
CA GLU A 149 -6.04 -14.97 11.15
C GLU A 149 -5.49 -14.83 12.58
N GLU A 150 -4.24 -15.20 12.82
CA GLU A 150 -3.56 -15.08 14.12
C GLU A 150 -2.71 -13.80 14.20
N LEU A 151 -2.64 -13.04 13.11
CA LEU A 151 -1.70 -11.93 12.98
C LEU A 151 -1.96 -10.83 14.02
N LEU A 152 -3.22 -10.52 14.29
CA LEU A 152 -3.60 -9.50 15.27
C LEU A 152 -3.44 -9.97 16.72
N ASP A 153 -3.25 -11.28 16.95
CA ASP A 153 -3.02 -11.86 18.29
C ASP A 153 -1.54 -11.80 18.70
N LEU A 154 -0.65 -11.35 17.81
CA LEU A 154 0.78 -11.26 18.11
C LEU A 154 1.02 -10.30 19.31
N PRO A 155 1.91 -10.67 20.25
CA PRO A 155 2.18 -9.84 21.44
C PRO A 155 2.51 -8.39 21.14
N LEU A 156 3.33 -8.13 20.09
CA LEU A 156 3.73 -6.76 19.73
C LEU A 156 2.55 -5.90 19.21
N LEU A 157 1.42 -6.51 18.85
CA LEU A 157 0.22 -5.82 18.34
C LEU A 157 -0.88 -5.66 19.42
N GLN A 158 -0.62 -6.12 20.64
CA GLN A 158 -1.57 -5.96 21.74
C GLN A 158 -1.64 -4.50 22.22
N PRO A 159 -2.80 -4.02 22.70
CA PRO A 159 -3.00 -2.63 23.08
C PRO A 159 -1.96 -2.08 24.06
N GLU A 160 -1.52 -2.88 25.02
CA GLU A 160 -0.50 -2.52 26.01
C GLU A 160 0.89 -2.27 25.42
N ASN A 161 1.17 -2.79 24.23
CA ASN A 161 2.44 -2.65 23.53
C ASN A 161 2.42 -1.57 22.43
N ILE A 162 1.25 -0.95 22.19
CA ILE A 162 1.08 0.10 21.18
C ILE A 162 0.91 1.46 21.85
N ARG A 163 1.87 2.35 21.63
CA ARG A 163 1.95 3.65 22.30
C ARG A 163 0.88 4.65 21.85
N ASP A 164 0.65 4.72 20.54
CA ASP A 164 -0.23 5.69 19.89
C ASP A 164 -0.58 5.24 18.46
N THR A 165 -1.39 6.04 17.76
CA THR A 165 -1.80 5.74 16.37
C THR A 165 -0.64 5.76 15.39
N LEU A 166 0.41 6.58 15.63
CA LEU A 166 1.60 6.58 14.78
C LEU A 166 2.38 5.27 14.92
N HIS A 167 2.55 4.78 16.15
CA HIS A 167 3.22 3.50 16.40
C HIS A 167 2.44 2.33 15.76
N ALA A 168 1.10 2.30 15.90
CA ALA A 168 0.27 1.31 15.21
C ALA A 168 0.46 1.36 13.68
N TYR A 169 0.50 2.56 13.12
CA TYR A 169 0.73 2.77 11.69
C TYR A 169 2.14 2.32 11.25
N GLN A 170 3.16 2.64 12.03
CA GLN A 170 4.53 2.18 11.79
C GLN A 170 4.61 0.64 11.76
N LEU A 171 4.01 -0.03 12.76
CA LEU A 171 3.94 -1.49 12.82
C LEU A 171 3.18 -2.07 11.62
N ALA A 172 2.04 -1.46 11.24
CA ALA A 172 1.27 -1.90 10.09
C ALA A 172 2.07 -1.80 8.79
N LYS A 173 2.75 -0.67 8.56
CA LYS A 173 3.56 -0.46 7.35
C LYS A 173 4.81 -1.35 7.33
N ARG A 174 5.44 -1.58 8.49
CA ARG A 174 6.52 -2.57 8.62
C ARG A 174 6.03 -3.98 8.31
N CYS A 175 4.86 -4.35 8.82
CA CYS A 175 4.25 -5.65 8.51
C CYS A 175 4.01 -5.80 7.00
N ASN A 176 3.51 -4.77 6.31
CA ASN A 176 3.29 -4.81 4.86
C ASN A 176 4.57 -5.13 4.10
N GLU A 177 5.69 -4.46 4.42
CA GLU A 177 7.00 -4.75 3.83
C GLU A 177 7.41 -6.21 4.04
N LYS A 178 7.25 -6.72 5.27
CA LYS A 178 7.61 -8.10 5.62
C LYS A 178 6.69 -9.14 4.97
N ARG A 179 5.37 -8.87 4.94
CA ARG A 179 4.40 -9.72 4.24
C ARG A 179 4.67 -9.79 2.75
N VAL A 180 4.99 -8.67 2.10
CA VAL A 180 5.38 -8.67 0.68
C VAL A 180 6.59 -9.56 0.43
N MET A 181 7.62 -9.51 1.29
CA MET A 181 8.78 -10.42 1.16
C MET A 181 8.35 -11.89 1.25
N ALA A 182 7.54 -12.28 2.26
CA ALA A 182 7.11 -13.65 2.46
C ALA A 182 6.13 -14.12 1.37
N GLU A 183 5.13 -13.31 1.03
CA GLU A 183 4.14 -13.65 0.01
C GLU A 183 4.73 -13.69 -1.40
N SER A 184 5.78 -12.90 -1.69
CA SER A 184 6.47 -12.94 -2.99
C SER A 184 7.01 -14.33 -3.33
N VAL A 185 7.39 -15.12 -2.32
CA VAL A 185 7.82 -16.52 -2.50
C VAL A 185 6.67 -17.39 -2.99
N LYS A 186 5.47 -17.24 -2.40
CA LYS A 186 4.27 -17.97 -2.80
C LYS A 186 3.77 -17.52 -4.18
N TRP A 187 3.79 -16.20 -4.45
CA TRP A 187 3.47 -15.65 -5.76
C TRP A 187 4.44 -16.17 -6.84
N GLY A 188 5.74 -16.28 -6.49
CA GLY A 188 6.77 -16.83 -7.37
C GLY A 188 6.51 -18.29 -7.75
N GLN A 189 5.92 -19.11 -6.88
CA GLN A 189 5.50 -20.48 -7.21
C GLN A 189 4.45 -20.53 -8.33
N ARG A 190 3.68 -19.46 -8.50
CA ARG A 190 2.72 -19.28 -9.60
C ARG A 190 3.34 -18.57 -10.81
N GLY A 191 4.63 -18.21 -10.74
CA GLY A 191 5.31 -17.43 -11.76
C GLY A 191 4.90 -15.96 -11.79
N ALA A 192 4.42 -15.41 -10.67
CA ALA A 192 4.05 -14.02 -10.51
C ALA A 192 5.04 -13.28 -9.58
N ARG A 193 5.03 -11.94 -9.60
CA ARG A 193 5.91 -11.09 -8.79
C ARG A 193 5.09 -10.19 -7.87
N LEU A 194 5.61 -9.90 -6.69
CA LEU A 194 5.02 -9.00 -5.72
C LEU A 194 6.09 -8.09 -5.13
N ASN A 195 5.84 -6.78 -5.12
CA ASN A 195 6.74 -5.79 -4.55
C ASN A 195 5.98 -4.77 -3.71
N ASP A 196 6.72 -3.96 -2.99
CA ASP A 196 6.22 -2.89 -2.15
C ASP A 196 6.87 -1.57 -2.53
N ILE A 197 6.10 -0.48 -2.41
CA ILE A 197 6.60 0.88 -2.51
C ILE A 197 6.31 1.57 -1.17
N ALA A 198 7.34 2.14 -0.58
CA ALA A 198 7.28 2.89 0.68
C ALA A 198 7.42 4.40 0.40
N PRO A 199 6.31 5.13 0.15
CA PRO A 199 6.38 6.54 -0.12
C PRO A 199 6.73 7.35 1.13
N GLY A 200 7.35 8.51 0.89
CA GLY A 200 7.35 9.62 1.81
C GLY A 200 6.00 10.35 1.82
N ILE A 201 6.06 11.64 2.11
CA ILE A 201 4.87 12.50 2.05
C ILE A 201 4.57 12.83 0.59
N VAL A 202 3.38 12.44 0.13
CA VAL A 202 2.89 12.64 -1.23
C VAL A 202 1.71 13.60 -1.21
N VAL A 203 1.70 14.59 -2.12
CA VAL A 203 0.58 15.52 -2.26
C VAL A 203 -0.66 14.76 -2.71
N THR A 204 -1.65 14.72 -1.85
CA THR A 204 -2.98 14.16 -2.06
C THR A 204 -4.00 15.08 -1.39
N PRO A 205 -5.30 15.00 -1.69
CA PRO A 205 -6.31 15.77 -0.96
C PRO A 205 -6.19 15.60 0.57
N LEU A 206 -5.99 14.37 1.04
CA LEU A 206 -5.75 14.07 2.45
C LEU A 206 -4.50 14.79 2.99
N ALA A 207 -3.39 14.75 2.28
CA ALA A 207 -2.15 15.40 2.70
C ALA A 207 -2.29 16.93 2.73
N LEU A 208 -3.03 17.51 1.78
CA LEU A 208 -3.31 18.94 1.78
C LEU A 208 -4.10 19.39 3.01
N ASP A 209 -5.08 18.60 3.44
CA ASP A 209 -5.82 18.87 4.69
C ASP A 209 -4.87 18.82 5.91
N GLU A 210 -3.95 17.86 5.95
CA GLU A 210 -2.95 17.75 7.00
C GLU A 210 -1.94 18.91 6.99
N PHE A 211 -1.49 19.35 5.79
CA PHE A 211 -0.55 20.49 5.65
C PHE A 211 -1.16 21.82 6.11
N ASN A 212 -2.46 21.98 5.97
CA ASN A 212 -3.21 23.16 6.40
C ASN A 212 -3.81 23.01 7.82
N GLY A 213 -3.66 21.83 8.43
CA GLY A 213 -4.17 21.51 9.75
C GLY A 213 -3.15 21.74 10.88
N PRO A 214 -3.47 21.26 12.09
CA PRO A 214 -2.60 21.42 13.29
C PRO A 214 -1.19 20.86 13.16
N ARG A 215 -0.95 19.94 12.20
CA ARG A 215 0.35 19.34 11.91
C ARG A 215 1.12 20.05 10.78
N GLY A 216 0.60 21.16 10.24
CA GLY A 216 1.19 21.85 9.10
C GLY A 216 2.66 22.23 9.30
N ASP A 217 3.02 22.73 10.48
CA ASP A 217 4.42 23.12 10.77
C ASP A 217 5.36 21.91 10.87
N PHE A 218 4.88 20.77 11.36
CA PHE A 218 5.65 19.51 11.33
C PHE A 218 5.98 19.11 9.88
N TYR A 219 5.02 19.19 8.96
CA TYR A 219 5.26 18.86 7.55
C TYR A 219 6.19 19.87 6.87
N LYS A 220 6.03 21.19 7.14
CA LYS A 220 6.94 22.22 6.63
C LYS A 220 8.38 21.98 7.10
N ASN A 221 8.56 21.66 8.40
CA ASN A 221 9.87 21.32 8.94
C ASN A 221 10.45 20.06 8.26
N MET A 222 9.62 19.03 8.04
CA MET A 222 10.08 17.83 7.35
C MET A 222 10.54 18.15 5.92
N PHE A 223 9.80 18.96 5.15
CA PHE A 223 10.18 19.34 3.79
C PHE A 223 11.46 20.18 3.78
N ALA A 224 11.58 21.15 4.67
CA ALA A 224 12.77 22.00 4.75
C ALA A 224 14.05 21.20 5.08
N ASN A 225 13.92 20.08 5.78
CA ASN A 225 15.02 19.27 6.29
C ASN A 225 15.18 17.92 5.57
N CYS A 226 14.39 17.62 4.55
CA CYS A 226 14.65 16.47 3.68
C CYS A 226 15.46 16.89 2.43
N PRO A 227 16.32 16.02 1.88
CA PRO A 227 17.15 16.33 0.72
C PRO A 227 16.39 16.85 -0.51
N ALA A 228 15.17 16.36 -0.78
CA ALA A 228 14.36 16.82 -1.90
C ALA A 228 13.74 18.20 -1.70
N GLY A 229 13.65 18.71 -0.46
CA GLY A 229 13.11 20.02 -0.13
C GLY A 229 11.60 20.20 -0.41
N ARG A 230 10.87 19.13 -0.70
CA ARG A 230 9.46 19.17 -1.07
C ARG A 230 8.75 17.84 -0.84
N PRO A 231 7.40 17.80 -0.81
CA PRO A 231 6.65 16.56 -0.92
C PRO A 231 6.79 15.95 -2.31
N GLY A 232 6.54 14.64 -2.42
CA GLY A 232 6.41 13.93 -3.69
C GLY A 232 5.03 14.09 -4.32
N THR A 233 4.87 13.62 -5.56
CA THR A 233 3.61 13.55 -6.27
C THR A 233 3.16 12.10 -6.48
N ALA A 234 1.87 11.88 -6.72
CA ALA A 234 1.35 10.55 -7.05
C ALA A 234 2.00 9.98 -8.32
N ASP A 235 2.34 10.84 -9.30
CA ASP A 235 3.00 10.42 -10.53
C ASP A 235 4.44 9.95 -10.30
N GLU A 236 5.17 10.53 -9.34
CA GLU A 236 6.50 10.06 -8.97
C GLU A 236 6.45 8.65 -8.35
N ILE A 237 5.41 8.35 -7.57
CA ILE A 237 5.16 7.00 -7.06
C ILE A 237 4.80 6.06 -8.23
N ALA A 238 3.96 6.51 -9.16
CA ALA A 238 3.57 5.73 -10.33
C ALA A 238 4.76 5.39 -11.26
N ASN A 239 5.81 6.24 -11.33
CA ASN A 239 7.03 5.93 -12.08
C ASN A 239 7.75 4.69 -11.52
N VAL A 240 7.82 4.56 -10.19
CA VAL A 240 8.40 3.36 -9.54
C VAL A 240 7.49 2.16 -9.76
N ALA A 241 6.17 2.33 -9.64
CA ALA A 241 5.22 1.25 -9.90
C ALA A 241 5.33 0.75 -11.35
N GLU A 242 5.48 1.64 -12.35
CA GLU A 242 5.70 1.26 -13.75
C GLU A 242 6.96 0.40 -13.92
N LEU A 243 8.07 0.78 -13.30
CA LEU A 243 9.29 -0.03 -13.32
C LEU A 243 9.02 -1.43 -12.75
N LEU A 244 8.41 -1.51 -11.56
CA LEU A 244 8.19 -2.78 -10.85
C LEU A 244 7.18 -3.68 -11.57
N MET A 245 6.18 -3.10 -12.22
CA MET A 245 5.06 -3.82 -12.83
C MET A 245 5.27 -4.14 -14.32
N SER A 246 6.30 -3.58 -14.95
CA SER A 246 6.67 -3.88 -16.35
C SER A 246 7.74 -4.97 -16.45
N ASP A 247 8.08 -5.33 -17.70
CA ASP A 247 9.17 -6.26 -18.02
C ASP A 247 10.55 -5.74 -17.58
N LYS A 248 10.69 -4.42 -17.42
CA LYS A 248 11.94 -3.82 -16.89
C LYS A 248 12.22 -4.26 -15.45
N GLY A 249 11.16 -4.56 -14.67
CA GLY A 249 11.22 -5.08 -13.32
C GLY A 249 11.22 -6.61 -13.23
N ALA A 250 11.45 -7.35 -14.32
CA ALA A 250 11.29 -8.81 -14.36
C ALA A 250 12.13 -9.58 -13.33
N PHE A 251 13.24 -9.02 -12.88
CA PHE A 251 14.12 -9.62 -11.85
C PHE A 251 13.87 -9.02 -10.44
N ILE A 252 12.84 -8.19 -10.26
CA ILE A 252 12.51 -7.53 -8.98
C ILE A 252 11.26 -8.19 -8.42
N THR A 253 11.40 -8.87 -7.27
CA THR A 253 10.29 -9.43 -6.49
C THR A 253 10.66 -9.50 -5.01
N GLY A 254 9.70 -9.31 -4.12
CA GLY A 254 9.91 -9.27 -2.66
C GLY A 254 10.67 -8.03 -2.18
N ALA A 255 10.79 -7.00 -3.01
CA ALA A 255 11.52 -5.78 -2.69
C ALA A 255 10.59 -4.69 -2.18
N THR A 256 11.10 -3.85 -1.27
CA THR A 256 10.49 -2.59 -0.87
C THR A 256 11.32 -1.42 -1.43
N PHE A 257 10.67 -0.56 -2.19
CA PHE A 257 11.28 0.65 -2.76
C PHE A 257 10.91 1.86 -1.92
N LEU A 258 11.87 2.35 -1.13
CA LEU A 258 11.72 3.60 -0.39
C LEU A 258 11.84 4.78 -1.37
N ILE A 259 10.77 5.57 -1.47
CA ILE A 259 10.71 6.79 -2.31
C ILE A 259 10.14 7.94 -1.47
N ASP A 260 10.99 8.66 -0.76
CA ASP A 260 10.59 9.63 0.27
C ASP A 260 11.35 10.96 0.21
N GLY A 261 12.03 11.23 -0.90
CA GLY A 261 12.82 12.45 -1.06
C GLY A 261 14.01 12.55 -0.09
N GLY A 262 14.42 11.43 0.52
CA GLY A 262 15.51 11.36 1.48
C GLY A 262 15.10 11.69 2.92
N ALA A 263 13.80 11.78 3.23
CA ALA A 263 13.34 12.08 4.58
C ALA A 263 13.76 11.02 5.60
N THR A 264 13.77 9.74 5.24
CA THR A 264 14.28 8.66 6.10
C THR A 264 15.79 8.76 6.31
N ALA A 265 16.56 9.09 5.28
CA ALA A 265 17.99 9.33 5.42
C ALA A 265 18.28 10.51 6.38
N SER A 266 17.50 11.60 6.23
CA SER A 266 17.61 12.75 7.14
C SER A 266 17.17 12.43 8.57
N TYR A 267 16.21 11.52 8.75
CA TYR A 267 15.79 11.05 10.07
C TYR A 267 16.89 10.28 10.81
N PHE A 268 17.67 9.46 10.12
CA PHE A 268 18.74 8.69 10.77
C PHE A 268 20.07 9.43 10.86
N TYR A 269 20.38 10.29 9.87
CA TYR A 269 21.72 10.83 9.69
C TYR A 269 21.76 12.34 9.44
N GLY A 270 20.63 13.04 9.57
CA GLY A 270 20.51 14.45 9.23
C GLY A 270 19.63 15.25 10.19
N PRO A 271 19.15 16.43 9.74
CA PRO A 271 18.43 17.37 10.60
C PRO A 271 17.09 16.88 11.14
N LEU A 272 16.52 15.81 10.59
CA LEU A 272 15.26 15.21 11.10
C LEU A 272 15.52 14.15 12.19
N ALA A 273 16.76 13.92 12.58
CA ALA A 273 17.07 12.96 13.64
C ALA A 273 16.38 13.37 14.96
N PRO A 274 15.74 12.42 15.68
CA PRO A 274 15.19 12.71 16.99
C PRO A 274 16.29 13.22 17.93
N GLU A 275 15.98 14.23 18.74
CA GLU A 275 16.85 14.65 19.83
C GLU A 275 17.11 13.44 20.75
N LYS A 276 18.38 13.26 21.13
CA LYS A 276 18.83 12.13 21.96
C LYS A 276 18.40 12.30 23.42
#